data_9f7441ee2678b80d4da939f32471198d
#
_entry.id   9f7441ee2678b80d4da939f32471198d
#
_cell.length_a   1.000
_cell.length_b   1.000
_cell.length_c   1.000
_cell.angle_alpha   90.00
_cell.angle_beta   90.00
_cell.angle_gamma   90.00
#
_symmetry.space_group_name_H-M   'P 1'
#
loop_
_entity.id
_entity.type
_entity.pdbx_description
1 polymer ?
#
loop_
_entity_poly.entity_id
_entity_poly.type
_entity_poly.pdbx_seq_one_letter_code
_entity_poly.pdbx_strand_id
1 'polypeptide(L)'
;MFAGVLFVFAQLSFAQDRPKDQLFAVREEVARVDMWDKYESTSKQWVEMMTEGGLDLPYVRASQQDDAHYLYLIPINNYADIDKFQSVFGSAVEKAGKDKWAKFLVENESSIVTHKDYVVRWSAEYSYVPQKPRLTRDESPFIHWMYFHYKLEKRKDVMEVLKEWKKLYESKNISNGYSIWLVDMGLDNDMIVLTEYFKDGADFYTAQKEDNALMEAEAMALWNKMAPLLVDVKNKYGNRRPDLSYIKK
;
A
#
# COMPACT_ATOMS: atom_id res chain seq x y z
N MET A 1 -51.53 5.65 -42.35
CA MET A 1 -50.78 4.45 -41.87
C MET A 1 -49.43 4.90 -41.37
N PHE A 2 -49.30 5.23 -40.10
CA PHE A 2 -48.03 5.65 -39.51
C PHE A 2 -47.44 4.47 -38.71
N ALA A 3 -46.30 3.97 -39.17
CA ALA A 3 -45.56 2.93 -38.50
C ALA A 3 -44.64 3.57 -37.42
N GLY A 4 -44.98 3.40 -36.16
CA GLY A 4 -44.15 3.83 -35.06
C GLY A 4 -42.98 2.86 -34.86
N VAL A 5 -41.76 3.35 -35.02
CA VAL A 5 -40.53 2.62 -34.69
C VAL A 5 -40.29 2.80 -33.19
N LEU A 6 -40.45 1.71 -32.44
CA LEU A 6 -40.09 1.64 -31.01
C LEU A 6 -38.57 1.45 -30.93
N PHE A 7 -37.82 2.48 -30.50
CA PHE A 7 -36.41 2.35 -30.09
C PHE A 7 -36.36 1.78 -28.68
N VAL A 8 -36.06 0.51 -28.58
CA VAL A 8 -35.70 -0.13 -27.31
C VAL A 8 -34.24 0.29 -26.99
N PHE A 9 -34.09 1.24 -26.08
CA PHE A 9 -32.79 1.51 -25.48
C PHE A 9 -32.42 0.32 -24.56
N ALA A 10 -31.59 -0.59 -25.07
CA ALA A 10 -30.89 -1.55 -24.23
C ALA A 10 -29.91 -0.77 -23.35
N GLN A 11 -30.26 -0.57 -22.09
CA GLN A 11 -29.29 -0.12 -21.08
C GLN A 11 -28.30 -1.26 -20.88
N LEU A 12 -27.16 -1.19 -21.57
CA LEU A 12 -25.98 -1.97 -21.22
C LEU A 12 -25.52 -1.49 -19.85
N SER A 13 -25.98 -2.18 -18.80
CA SER A 13 -25.38 -2.11 -17.48
C SER A 13 -23.94 -2.62 -17.61
N PHE A 14 -22.99 -1.72 -17.81
CA PHE A 14 -21.60 -2.01 -17.53
C PHE A 14 -21.54 -2.26 -16.03
N ALA A 15 -21.57 -3.51 -15.63
CA ALA A 15 -21.11 -3.92 -14.32
C ALA A 15 -19.63 -3.53 -14.26
N GLN A 16 -19.35 -2.35 -13.74
CA GLN A 16 -18.00 -1.92 -13.44
C GLN A 16 -17.44 -2.99 -12.50
N ASP A 17 -16.44 -3.76 -12.97
CA ASP A 17 -15.75 -4.74 -12.14
C ASP A 17 -15.25 -4.01 -10.89
N ARG A 18 -15.90 -4.27 -9.76
CA ARG A 18 -15.49 -3.68 -8.49
C ARG A 18 -14.07 -4.12 -8.23
N PRO A 19 -13.21 -3.21 -7.75
CA PRO A 19 -11.87 -3.61 -7.35
C PRO A 19 -11.95 -4.81 -6.41
N LYS A 20 -11.15 -5.83 -6.68
CA LYS A 20 -11.05 -7.02 -5.83
C LYS A 20 -9.96 -6.79 -4.80
N ASP A 21 -10.11 -7.39 -3.63
CA ASP A 21 -9.04 -7.45 -2.64
C ASP A 21 -7.78 -8.03 -3.27
N GLN A 22 -6.63 -7.47 -2.88
CA GLN A 22 -5.32 -7.90 -3.39
C GLN A 22 -4.39 -8.23 -2.22
N LEU A 23 -3.81 -9.44 -2.25
CA LEU A 23 -2.79 -9.85 -1.30
C LEU A 23 -1.41 -9.35 -1.71
N PHE A 24 -0.61 -9.00 -0.72
CA PHE A 24 0.79 -8.63 -0.88
C PHE A 24 1.66 -9.33 0.15
N ALA A 25 2.71 -9.99 -0.31
CA ALA A 25 3.84 -10.28 0.56
C ALA A 25 4.64 -8.98 0.74
N VAL A 26 4.98 -8.68 1.96
CA VAL A 26 5.72 -7.48 2.32
C VAL A 26 6.99 -7.89 3.03
N ARG A 27 8.11 -7.35 2.57
CA ARG A 27 9.35 -7.32 3.30
C ARG A 27 9.56 -5.93 3.85
N GLU A 28 9.68 -5.82 5.16
CA GLU A 28 10.04 -4.60 5.89
C GLU A 28 11.48 -4.74 6.35
N GLU A 29 12.30 -3.75 6.05
CA GLU A 29 13.69 -3.68 6.47
C GLU A 29 13.93 -2.36 7.20
N VAL A 30 14.68 -2.42 8.30
CA VAL A 30 15.10 -1.24 9.04
C VAL A 30 16.58 -1.03 8.77
N ALA A 31 16.89 0.05 8.05
CA ALA A 31 18.27 0.39 7.74
C ALA A 31 18.99 0.95 8.97
N ARG A 32 20.28 0.66 9.08
CA ARG A 32 21.14 1.29 10.07
C ARG A 32 21.36 2.77 9.70
N VAL A 33 21.15 3.66 10.65
CA VAL A 33 21.27 5.12 10.44
C VAL A 33 22.69 5.50 10.01
N ASP A 34 23.72 4.86 10.59
CA ASP A 34 25.13 5.09 10.24
C ASP A 34 25.56 4.46 8.91
N MET A 35 24.68 3.68 8.27
CA MET A 35 24.94 3.01 6.98
C MET A 35 23.81 3.23 5.97
N TRP A 36 23.05 4.29 6.12
CA TRP A 36 21.89 4.57 5.29
C TRP A 36 22.22 4.64 3.79
N ASP A 37 23.23 5.44 3.43
CA ASP A 37 23.67 5.56 2.03
C ASP A 37 24.11 4.22 1.44
N LYS A 38 24.77 3.38 2.25
CA LYS A 38 25.16 2.03 1.83
C LYS A 38 23.94 1.17 1.59
N TYR A 39 22.97 1.19 2.51
CA TYR A 39 21.72 0.46 2.35
C TYR A 39 20.99 0.83 1.05
N GLU A 40 20.85 2.13 0.76
CA GLU A 40 20.21 2.58 -0.48
C GLU A 40 21.00 2.20 -1.73
N SER A 41 22.33 2.28 -1.68
CA SER A 41 23.20 1.84 -2.77
C SER A 41 23.05 0.35 -3.05
N THR A 42 23.04 -0.49 -2.01
CA THR A 42 22.84 -1.94 -2.19
C THR A 42 21.43 -2.27 -2.66
N SER A 43 20.41 -1.54 -2.20
CA SER A 43 19.04 -1.72 -2.68
C SER A 43 18.88 -1.39 -4.17
N LYS A 44 19.59 -0.37 -4.68
CA LYS A 44 19.67 -0.08 -6.14
C LYS A 44 20.37 -1.20 -6.90
N GLN A 45 21.48 -1.72 -6.36
CA GLN A 45 22.16 -2.88 -6.94
C GLN A 45 21.25 -4.11 -7.03
N TRP A 46 20.41 -4.33 -6.01
CA TRP A 46 19.39 -5.38 -6.05
C TRP A 46 18.44 -5.21 -7.24
N VAL A 47 17.92 -3.99 -7.47
CA VAL A 47 17.01 -3.70 -8.60
C VAL A 47 17.71 -3.97 -9.93
N GLU A 48 18.99 -3.55 -10.07
CA GLU A 48 19.81 -3.83 -11.26
C GLU A 48 19.97 -5.32 -11.49
N MET A 49 20.36 -6.09 -10.47
CA MET A 49 20.53 -7.54 -10.57
C MET A 49 19.23 -8.26 -10.93
N MET A 50 18.11 -7.87 -10.33
CA MET A 50 16.80 -8.45 -10.63
C MET A 50 16.35 -8.11 -12.05
N THR A 51 16.70 -6.94 -12.54
CA THR A 51 16.44 -6.52 -13.94
C THR A 51 17.29 -7.31 -14.91
N GLU A 52 18.61 -7.43 -14.68
CA GLU A 52 19.53 -8.25 -15.48
C GLU A 52 19.13 -9.72 -15.50
N GLY A 53 18.72 -10.24 -14.34
CA GLY A 53 18.30 -11.63 -14.17
C GLY A 53 16.90 -11.94 -14.74
N GLY A 54 16.15 -10.90 -15.13
CA GLY A 54 14.79 -11.05 -15.65
C GLY A 54 13.85 -11.67 -14.62
N LEU A 55 13.78 -11.04 -13.44
CA LEU A 55 12.90 -11.47 -12.34
C LEU A 55 11.45 -11.65 -12.83
N ASP A 56 10.88 -12.83 -12.61
CA ASP A 56 9.53 -13.17 -13.08
C ASP A 56 8.47 -12.78 -12.03
N LEU A 57 8.43 -11.51 -11.70
CA LEU A 57 7.37 -10.86 -10.91
C LEU A 57 6.90 -9.62 -11.66
N PRO A 58 5.62 -9.25 -11.56
CA PRO A 58 5.12 -8.06 -12.23
C PRO A 58 5.80 -6.79 -11.70
N TYR A 59 6.01 -6.72 -10.40
CA TYR A 59 6.75 -5.65 -9.74
C TYR A 59 7.13 -6.03 -8.30
N VAL A 60 8.12 -5.30 -7.76
CA VAL A 60 8.40 -5.16 -6.33
C VAL A 60 8.41 -3.65 -6.05
N ARG A 61 7.43 -3.15 -5.33
CA ARG A 61 7.29 -1.71 -5.07
C ARG A 61 7.90 -1.35 -3.72
N ALA A 62 8.81 -0.40 -3.75
CA ALA A 62 9.46 0.12 -2.57
C ALA A 62 8.82 1.42 -2.10
N SER A 63 8.75 1.59 -0.79
CA SER A 63 8.48 2.84 -0.10
C SER A 63 9.37 2.93 1.13
N GLN A 64 9.62 4.16 1.58
CA GLN A 64 10.48 4.46 2.71
C GLN A 64 9.71 5.34 3.70
N GLN A 65 9.77 5.01 4.97
CA GLN A 65 9.29 5.84 6.06
C GLN A 65 10.43 6.70 6.63
N ASP A 66 10.07 7.76 7.32
CA ASP A 66 10.97 8.77 7.88
C ASP A 66 11.92 8.26 8.98
N ASP A 67 11.63 7.07 9.52
CA ASP A 67 12.43 6.41 10.56
C ASP A 67 13.29 5.24 10.03
N ALA A 68 13.75 5.35 8.77
CA ALA A 68 14.60 4.37 8.08
C ALA A 68 13.97 2.98 7.86
N HIS A 69 12.64 2.86 7.92
CA HIS A 69 11.92 1.66 7.52
C HIS A 69 11.66 1.68 6.02
N TYR A 70 11.99 0.58 5.35
CA TYR A 70 11.74 0.35 3.94
C TYR A 70 10.75 -0.81 3.78
N LEU A 71 9.72 -0.59 2.97
CA LEU A 71 8.67 -1.57 2.72
C LEU A 71 8.71 -1.97 1.25
N TYR A 72 8.86 -3.26 0.99
CA TYR A 72 8.85 -3.85 -0.36
C TYR A 72 7.60 -4.70 -0.53
N LEU A 73 6.71 -4.29 -1.41
CA LEU A 73 5.42 -4.93 -1.66
C LEU A 73 5.48 -5.77 -2.93
N ILE A 74 5.20 -7.05 -2.80
CA ILE A 74 5.13 -8.04 -3.90
C ILE A 74 3.69 -8.53 -3.99
N PRO A 75 2.98 -8.33 -5.13
CA PRO A 75 1.62 -8.84 -5.28
C PRO A 75 1.64 -10.36 -5.37
N ILE A 76 0.72 -11.01 -4.67
CA ILE A 76 0.48 -12.45 -4.73
C ILE A 76 -1.01 -12.71 -4.96
N ASN A 77 -1.35 -13.76 -5.70
CA ASN A 77 -2.74 -14.15 -5.90
C ASN A 77 -3.28 -14.98 -4.74
N ASN A 78 -2.42 -15.75 -4.11
CA ASN A 78 -2.70 -16.59 -2.95
C ASN A 78 -1.39 -16.93 -2.21
N TYR A 79 -1.51 -17.55 -1.04
CA TYR A 79 -0.34 -17.91 -0.21
C TYR A 79 0.64 -18.89 -0.87
N ALA A 80 0.17 -19.77 -1.78
CA ALA A 80 1.07 -20.70 -2.48
C ALA A 80 2.03 -19.99 -3.45
N ASP A 81 1.80 -18.71 -3.77
CA ASP A 81 2.76 -17.93 -4.57
C ASP A 81 4.03 -17.63 -3.77
N ILE A 82 3.96 -17.62 -2.43
CA ILE A 82 5.13 -17.42 -1.55
C ILE A 82 6.12 -18.57 -1.70
N ASP A 83 5.63 -19.80 -1.84
CA ASP A 83 6.48 -21.00 -2.05
C ASP A 83 7.30 -20.90 -3.35
N LYS A 84 6.82 -20.13 -4.33
CA LYS A 84 7.50 -19.92 -5.60
C LYS A 84 8.64 -18.89 -5.51
N PHE A 85 8.67 -18.04 -4.48
CA PHE A 85 9.64 -16.96 -4.39
C PHE A 85 11.08 -17.47 -4.44
N GLN A 86 11.38 -18.56 -3.73
CA GLN A 86 12.72 -19.15 -3.76
C GLN A 86 13.17 -19.49 -5.19
N SER A 87 12.30 -20.09 -5.99
CA SER A 87 12.61 -20.45 -7.39
C SER A 87 12.68 -19.24 -8.31
N VAL A 88 11.77 -18.29 -8.15
CA VAL A 88 11.68 -17.07 -8.98
C VAL A 88 12.88 -16.17 -8.75
N PHE A 89 13.22 -15.86 -7.49
CA PHE A 89 14.41 -15.08 -7.15
C PHE A 89 15.69 -15.85 -7.46
N GLY A 90 15.73 -17.16 -7.15
CA GLY A 90 16.89 -18.01 -7.46
C GLY A 90 17.22 -18.04 -8.95
N SER A 91 16.23 -18.13 -9.82
CA SER A 91 16.42 -18.07 -11.28
C SER A 91 16.96 -16.72 -11.77
N ALA A 92 16.49 -15.61 -11.17
CA ALA A 92 17.01 -14.29 -11.50
C ALA A 92 18.45 -14.11 -11.02
N VAL A 93 18.78 -14.57 -9.81
CA VAL A 93 20.14 -14.54 -9.24
C VAL A 93 21.10 -15.39 -10.09
N GLU A 94 20.67 -16.56 -10.55
CA GLU A 94 21.51 -17.42 -11.38
C GLU A 94 21.92 -16.76 -12.69
N LYS A 95 21.00 -16.04 -13.32
CA LYS A 95 21.27 -15.27 -14.56
C LYS A 95 22.07 -14.00 -14.32
N ALA A 96 21.82 -13.28 -13.22
CA ALA A 96 22.55 -12.06 -12.88
C ALA A 96 23.99 -12.33 -12.37
N GLY A 97 24.25 -13.53 -11.84
CA GLY A 97 25.56 -14.00 -11.37
C GLY A 97 25.61 -14.22 -9.86
N LYS A 98 25.92 -15.46 -9.45
CA LYS A 98 25.98 -15.89 -8.06
C LYS A 98 27.00 -15.12 -7.23
N ASP A 99 28.16 -14.77 -7.83
CA ASP A 99 29.20 -14.01 -7.13
C ASP A 99 28.76 -12.57 -6.82
N LYS A 100 28.05 -11.92 -7.75
CA LYS A 100 27.46 -10.61 -7.53
C LYS A 100 26.44 -10.68 -6.37
N TRP A 101 25.62 -11.75 -6.34
CA TRP A 101 24.64 -11.98 -5.30
C TRP A 101 25.28 -12.20 -3.94
N ALA A 102 26.31 -13.05 -3.84
CA ALA A 102 27.01 -13.30 -2.59
C ALA A 102 27.63 -12.03 -2.01
N LYS A 103 28.23 -11.19 -2.85
CA LYS A 103 28.76 -9.89 -2.44
C LYS A 103 27.64 -8.96 -1.95
N PHE A 104 26.54 -8.87 -2.70
CA PHE A 104 25.37 -8.08 -2.33
C PHE A 104 24.83 -8.48 -0.95
N LEU A 105 24.67 -9.76 -0.68
CA LEU A 105 24.13 -10.24 0.62
C LEU A 105 24.99 -9.73 1.77
N VAL A 106 26.31 -9.89 1.73
CA VAL A 106 27.22 -9.43 2.78
C VAL A 106 27.11 -7.92 3.00
N GLU A 107 27.05 -7.16 1.91
CA GLU A 107 26.99 -5.71 1.99
C GLU A 107 25.62 -5.22 2.50
N ASN A 108 24.52 -5.82 2.03
CA ASN A 108 23.18 -5.45 2.42
C ASN A 108 22.90 -5.82 3.87
N GLU A 109 23.18 -7.07 4.29
CA GLU A 109 22.97 -7.53 5.66
C GLU A 109 23.72 -6.68 6.69
N SER A 110 24.94 -6.21 6.34
CA SER A 110 25.70 -5.32 7.22
C SER A 110 25.04 -3.96 7.46
N SER A 111 24.14 -3.53 6.57
CA SER A 111 23.46 -2.23 6.60
C SER A 111 22.05 -2.27 7.18
N ILE A 112 21.57 -3.48 7.56
CA ILE A 112 20.24 -3.69 8.12
C ILE A 112 20.34 -3.91 9.63
N VAL A 113 19.40 -3.35 10.39
CA VAL A 113 19.21 -3.62 11.83
C VAL A 113 18.35 -4.87 12.01
N THR A 114 17.23 -4.93 11.30
CA THR A 114 16.25 -6.03 11.35
C THR A 114 15.40 -6.05 10.10
N HIS A 115 14.81 -7.19 9.84
CA HIS A 115 13.77 -7.32 8.82
C HIS A 115 12.61 -8.16 9.32
N LYS A 116 11.44 -7.97 8.67
CA LYS A 116 10.23 -8.76 8.89
C LYS A 116 9.60 -9.10 7.54
N ASP A 117 9.07 -10.30 7.43
CA ASP A 117 8.28 -10.75 6.28
C ASP A 117 6.86 -11.04 6.75
N TYR A 118 5.87 -10.48 6.06
CA TYR A 118 4.47 -10.63 6.42
C TYR A 118 3.55 -10.50 5.21
N VAL A 119 2.28 -10.82 5.38
CA VAL A 119 1.26 -10.70 4.34
C VAL A 119 0.20 -9.71 4.78
N VAL A 120 -0.13 -8.78 3.88
CA VAL A 120 -1.24 -7.84 4.03
C VAL A 120 -2.20 -7.97 2.86
N ARG A 121 -3.42 -7.58 3.11
CA ARG A 121 -4.48 -7.51 2.11
C ARG A 121 -4.90 -6.05 1.94
N TRP A 122 -4.74 -5.52 0.75
CA TRP A 122 -5.46 -4.31 0.37
C TRP A 122 -6.94 -4.65 0.24
N SER A 123 -7.79 -3.95 1.00
CA SER A 123 -9.23 -4.23 0.99
C SER A 123 -10.00 -3.21 0.17
N ALA A 124 -10.64 -3.70 -0.88
CA ALA A 124 -11.55 -2.89 -1.70
C ALA A 124 -12.82 -2.48 -0.93
N GLU A 125 -13.23 -3.29 0.07
CA GLU A 125 -14.41 -3.01 0.88
C GLU A 125 -14.24 -1.76 1.73
N TYR A 126 -13.05 -1.56 2.31
CA TYR A 126 -12.78 -0.48 3.25
C TYR A 126 -11.99 0.68 2.65
N SER A 127 -11.29 0.48 1.54
CA SER A 127 -10.57 1.53 0.84
C SER A 127 -11.51 2.43 0.03
N TYR A 128 -11.17 3.71 -0.06
CA TYR A 128 -11.88 4.65 -0.91
C TYR A 128 -11.01 5.05 -2.10
N VAL A 129 -11.53 4.80 -3.28
CA VAL A 129 -10.91 5.20 -4.56
C VAL A 129 -11.84 6.21 -5.22
N PRO A 130 -11.48 7.49 -5.28
CA PRO A 130 -12.31 8.52 -5.87
C PRO A 130 -12.48 8.30 -7.37
N GLN A 131 -13.66 8.63 -7.92
CA GLN A 131 -13.91 8.55 -9.37
C GLN A 131 -13.00 9.48 -10.17
N LYS A 132 -12.66 10.64 -9.59
CA LYS A 132 -11.74 11.62 -10.14
C LYS A 132 -10.69 11.95 -9.07
N PRO A 133 -9.59 11.21 -9.03
CA PRO A 133 -8.54 11.48 -8.08
C PRO A 133 -7.88 12.84 -8.38
N ARG A 134 -7.53 13.58 -7.34
CA ARG A 134 -6.85 14.87 -7.43
C ARG A 134 -5.45 14.76 -8.04
N LEU A 135 -4.76 13.67 -7.73
CA LEU A 135 -3.40 13.39 -8.17
C LEU A 135 -3.33 12.01 -8.81
N THR A 136 -2.49 11.90 -9.81
CA THR A 136 -2.08 10.61 -10.35
C THR A 136 -1.08 9.95 -9.39
N ARG A 137 -0.77 8.67 -9.63
CA ARG A 137 0.21 7.95 -8.84
C ARG A 137 1.59 8.61 -8.85
N ASP A 138 2.04 9.11 -10.00
CA ASP A 138 3.37 9.69 -10.17
C ASP A 138 3.46 11.10 -9.56
N GLU A 139 2.34 11.81 -9.48
CA GLU A 139 2.23 13.11 -8.82
C GLU A 139 2.13 13.01 -7.29
N SER A 140 1.96 11.82 -6.75
CA SER A 140 1.74 11.58 -5.32
C SER A 140 2.81 10.68 -4.67
N PRO A 141 4.08 11.11 -4.66
CA PRO A 141 5.17 10.33 -4.06
C PRO A 141 5.11 10.28 -2.53
N PHE A 142 4.60 11.31 -1.89
CA PHE A 142 4.50 11.39 -0.43
C PHE A 142 3.42 10.46 0.08
N ILE A 143 3.71 9.70 1.13
CA ILE A 143 2.79 8.76 1.76
C ILE A 143 2.65 9.11 3.24
N HIS A 144 1.42 9.14 3.71
CA HIS A 144 1.07 9.11 5.13
C HIS A 144 0.56 7.71 5.45
N TRP A 145 1.16 7.07 6.45
CA TRP A 145 0.69 5.82 7.03
C TRP A 145 0.10 6.09 8.38
N MET A 146 -1.09 5.56 8.63
CA MET A 146 -1.72 5.55 9.95
C MET A 146 -1.94 4.11 10.38
N TYR A 147 -1.30 3.71 11.46
CA TYR A 147 -1.39 2.39 12.05
C TYR A 147 -2.38 2.44 13.18
N PHE A 148 -3.50 1.75 13.04
CA PHE A 148 -4.53 1.61 14.07
C PHE A 148 -4.36 0.27 14.76
N HIS A 149 -4.02 0.28 16.04
CA HIS A 149 -4.12 -0.90 16.91
C HIS A 149 -5.47 -0.87 17.63
N TYR A 150 -6.31 -1.86 17.38
CA TYR A 150 -7.65 -1.93 17.93
C TYR A 150 -7.77 -3.05 18.98
N LYS A 151 -8.76 -2.94 19.87
CA LYS A 151 -9.10 -3.98 20.82
C LYS A 151 -9.63 -5.20 20.07
N LEU A 152 -9.01 -6.37 20.23
CA LEU A 152 -9.33 -7.59 19.45
C LEU A 152 -10.81 -7.95 19.49
N GLU A 153 -11.44 -7.83 20.66
CA GLU A 153 -12.86 -8.09 20.85
C GLU A 153 -13.76 -7.06 20.14
N LYS A 154 -13.19 -5.94 19.68
CA LYS A 154 -13.87 -4.84 18.97
C LYS A 154 -13.71 -4.88 17.45
N ARG A 155 -13.03 -5.90 16.90
CA ARG A 155 -12.77 -6.01 15.48
C ARG A 155 -14.00 -5.75 14.60
N LYS A 156 -15.14 -6.33 14.94
CA LYS A 156 -16.38 -6.16 14.16
C LYS A 156 -16.84 -4.69 14.16
N ASP A 157 -16.81 -4.06 15.33
CA ASP A 157 -17.23 -2.66 15.49
C ASP A 157 -16.30 -1.73 14.67
N VAL A 158 -14.99 -1.97 14.70
CA VAL A 158 -14.00 -1.24 13.89
C VAL A 158 -14.29 -1.36 12.40
N MET A 159 -14.54 -2.58 11.90
CA MET A 159 -14.84 -2.81 10.49
C MET A 159 -16.11 -2.09 10.03
N GLU A 160 -17.13 -2.01 10.87
CA GLU A 160 -18.35 -1.23 10.54
C GLU A 160 -18.06 0.28 10.49
N VAL A 161 -17.25 0.81 11.39
CA VAL A 161 -16.85 2.23 11.35
C VAL A 161 -16.03 2.54 10.10
N LEU A 162 -15.14 1.64 9.65
CA LEU A 162 -14.41 1.83 8.38
C LEU A 162 -15.35 1.91 7.17
N LYS A 163 -16.45 1.13 7.16
CA LYS A 163 -17.47 1.24 6.10
C LYS A 163 -18.20 2.58 6.15
N GLU A 164 -18.49 3.08 7.35
CA GLU A 164 -19.12 4.38 7.52
C GLU A 164 -18.18 5.51 7.03
N TRP A 165 -16.87 5.44 7.31
CA TRP A 165 -15.87 6.36 6.76
C TRP A 165 -15.87 6.37 5.24
N LYS A 166 -15.84 5.19 4.61
CA LYS A 166 -15.89 5.09 3.15
C LYS A 166 -17.14 5.75 2.58
N LYS A 167 -18.32 5.47 3.17
CA LYS A 167 -19.58 6.10 2.75
C LYS A 167 -19.56 7.62 2.91
N LEU A 168 -18.92 8.14 3.96
CA LEU A 168 -18.76 9.59 4.14
C LEU A 168 -17.94 10.19 3.00
N TYR A 169 -16.78 9.61 2.69
CA TYR A 169 -15.93 10.05 1.58
C TYR A 169 -16.67 9.98 0.23
N GLU A 170 -17.41 8.91 -0.02
CA GLU A 170 -18.27 8.76 -1.21
C GLU A 170 -19.36 9.84 -1.29
N SER A 171 -20.04 10.11 -0.18
CA SER A 171 -21.15 11.08 -0.13
C SER A 171 -20.68 12.53 -0.35
N LYS A 172 -19.47 12.86 0.05
CA LYS A 172 -18.86 14.19 -0.11
C LYS A 172 -18.04 14.31 -1.40
N ASN A 173 -17.93 13.23 -2.19
CA ASN A 173 -17.08 13.18 -3.38
C ASN A 173 -15.65 13.66 -3.13
N ILE A 174 -15.06 13.25 -2.02
CA ILE A 174 -13.69 13.62 -1.66
C ILE A 174 -12.73 13.18 -2.79
N SER A 175 -11.87 14.09 -3.23
CA SER A 175 -10.95 13.82 -4.34
C SER A 175 -9.65 13.12 -3.91
N ASN A 176 -9.35 13.09 -2.61
CA ASN A 176 -8.26 12.32 -2.04
C ASN A 176 -8.76 10.92 -1.68
N GLY A 177 -8.07 9.90 -2.19
CA GLY A 177 -8.36 8.51 -1.85
C GLY A 177 -7.50 8.01 -0.70
N TYR A 178 -7.94 6.94 -0.07
CA TYR A 178 -7.13 6.21 0.89
C TYR A 178 -7.22 4.70 0.67
N SER A 179 -6.19 3.98 1.13
CA SER A 179 -6.14 2.52 1.10
C SER A 179 -6.15 1.96 2.51
N ILE A 180 -6.95 0.91 2.72
CA ILE A 180 -6.97 0.12 3.95
C ILE A 180 -6.28 -1.21 3.69
N TRP A 181 -5.31 -1.50 4.54
CA TRP A 181 -4.54 -2.73 4.55
C TRP A 181 -4.85 -3.51 5.83
N LEU A 182 -5.32 -4.72 5.65
CA LEU A 182 -5.58 -5.65 6.74
C LEU A 182 -4.38 -6.58 6.88
N VAL A 183 -3.94 -6.80 8.10
CA VAL A 183 -2.91 -7.79 8.37
C VAL A 183 -3.52 -9.18 8.24
N ASP A 184 -2.91 -10.02 7.41
CA ASP A 184 -3.34 -11.41 7.23
C ASP A 184 -2.43 -12.38 7.98
N MET A 185 -1.11 -12.18 7.96
CA MET A 185 -0.13 -13.06 8.61
C MET A 185 1.20 -12.34 8.88
N GLY A 186 1.84 -12.65 10.00
CA GLY A 186 3.22 -12.24 10.28
C GLY A 186 3.39 -10.93 11.06
N LEU A 187 2.31 -10.20 11.30
CA LEU A 187 2.25 -9.03 12.18
C LEU A 187 1.14 -9.18 13.23
N ASP A 188 1.00 -8.16 14.08
CA ASP A 188 -0.05 -8.12 15.10
C ASP A 188 -1.45 -8.12 14.46
N ASN A 189 -2.29 -9.08 14.84
CA ASN A 189 -3.62 -9.29 14.23
C ASN A 189 -4.64 -8.21 14.60
N ASP A 190 -4.31 -7.31 15.50
CA ASP A 190 -5.12 -6.18 15.95
C ASP A 190 -4.79 -4.87 15.21
N MET A 191 -4.05 -4.96 14.08
CA MET A 191 -3.57 -3.80 13.35
C MET A 191 -4.26 -3.65 12.00
N ILE A 192 -4.61 -2.42 11.68
CA ILE A 192 -5.04 -1.96 10.36
C ILE A 192 -4.10 -0.83 9.96
N VAL A 193 -3.69 -0.80 8.70
CA VAL A 193 -2.91 0.31 8.17
C VAL A 193 -3.75 1.07 7.16
N LEU A 194 -3.90 2.37 7.36
CA LEU A 194 -4.42 3.29 6.37
C LEU A 194 -3.25 3.98 5.68
N THR A 195 -3.31 4.11 4.36
CA THR A 195 -2.34 4.92 3.60
C THR A 195 -3.05 5.94 2.72
N GLU A 196 -2.52 7.14 2.74
CA GLU A 196 -2.93 8.26 1.89
C GLU A 196 -1.74 8.76 1.08
N TYR A 197 -2.00 9.40 -0.07
CA TYR A 197 -0.97 9.76 -1.03
C TYR A 197 -1.11 11.21 -1.45
N PHE A 198 0.00 11.95 -1.35
CA PHE A 198 0.05 13.39 -1.59
C PHE A 198 1.29 13.76 -2.41
N LYS A 199 1.32 15.00 -2.88
CA LYS A 199 2.47 15.54 -3.60
C LYS A 199 3.71 15.68 -2.69
N ASP A 200 3.49 16.24 -1.51
CA ASP A 200 4.49 16.48 -0.47
C ASP A 200 3.80 16.70 0.89
N GLY A 201 4.58 16.97 1.94
CA GLY A 201 4.03 17.22 3.28
C GLY A 201 3.19 18.50 3.38
N ALA A 202 3.48 19.54 2.61
CA ALA A 202 2.68 20.77 2.61
C ALA A 202 1.31 20.52 1.95
N ASP A 203 1.30 19.77 0.86
CA ASP A 203 0.09 19.31 0.18
C ASP A 203 -0.76 18.42 1.08
N PHE A 204 -0.13 17.53 1.88
CA PHE A 204 -0.82 16.70 2.88
C PHE A 204 -1.63 17.56 3.85
N TYR A 205 -1.00 18.53 4.52
CA TYR A 205 -1.70 19.36 5.49
C TYR A 205 -2.77 20.24 4.87
N THR A 206 -2.55 20.72 3.63
CA THR A 206 -3.54 21.52 2.89
C THR A 206 -4.76 20.67 2.54
N ALA A 207 -4.55 19.50 1.95
CA ALA A 207 -5.61 18.60 1.57
C ALA A 207 -6.41 18.09 2.78
N GLN A 208 -5.73 17.74 3.87
CA GLN A 208 -6.38 17.34 5.13
C GLN A 208 -7.30 18.45 5.67
N LYS A 209 -6.86 19.70 5.61
CA LYS A 209 -7.68 20.84 6.03
C LYS A 209 -8.91 21.02 5.15
N GLU A 210 -8.75 20.89 3.82
CA GLU A 210 -9.84 21.02 2.86
C GLU A 210 -10.86 19.88 3.01
N ASP A 211 -10.40 18.63 3.11
CA ASP A 211 -11.24 17.45 3.28
C ASP A 211 -11.99 17.49 4.63
N ASN A 212 -11.31 17.90 5.70
CA ASN A 212 -11.92 18.08 7.02
C ASN A 212 -13.02 19.16 6.99
N ALA A 213 -12.82 20.25 6.26
CA ALA A 213 -13.84 21.28 6.13
C ALA A 213 -15.12 20.79 5.40
N LEU A 214 -14.98 19.83 4.47
CA LEU A 214 -16.11 19.20 3.78
C LEU A 214 -16.87 18.18 4.65
N MET A 215 -16.18 17.53 5.57
CA MET A 215 -16.72 16.41 6.38
C MET A 215 -17.09 16.84 7.81
N GLU A 216 -16.37 17.81 8.36
CA GLU A 216 -16.53 18.48 9.66
C GLU A 216 -17.19 17.64 10.79
N ALA A 217 -18.47 17.91 11.09
CA ALA A 217 -19.18 17.25 12.19
C ALA A 217 -19.36 15.73 11.99
N GLU A 218 -19.51 15.27 10.74
CA GLU A 218 -19.69 13.86 10.41
C GLU A 218 -18.39 13.08 10.65
N ALA A 219 -17.24 13.64 10.25
CA ALA A 219 -15.92 13.05 10.53
C ALA A 219 -15.65 12.95 12.03
N MET A 220 -15.98 14.02 12.79
CA MET A 220 -15.84 14.01 14.25
C MET A 220 -16.75 12.94 14.89
N ALA A 221 -17.97 12.79 14.42
CA ALA A 221 -18.89 11.76 14.93
C ALA A 221 -18.33 10.34 14.68
N LEU A 222 -17.74 10.08 13.50
CA LEU A 222 -17.12 8.80 13.18
C LEU A 222 -15.84 8.57 14.01
N TRP A 223 -15.04 9.60 14.21
CA TRP A 223 -13.87 9.50 15.08
C TRP A 223 -14.27 9.17 16.52
N ASN A 224 -15.32 9.80 17.05
CA ASN A 224 -15.83 9.51 18.39
C ASN A 224 -16.37 8.07 18.52
N LYS A 225 -16.81 7.44 17.42
CA LYS A 225 -17.13 5.99 17.40
C LYS A 225 -15.86 5.15 17.35
N MET A 226 -14.85 5.55 16.56
CA MET A 226 -13.62 4.79 16.35
C MET A 226 -12.71 4.82 17.58
N ALA A 227 -12.44 5.99 18.15
CA ALA A 227 -11.43 6.20 19.20
C ALA A 227 -11.58 5.24 20.40
N PRO A 228 -12.78 4.97 20.95
CA PRO A 228 -12.95 4.01 22.06
C PRO A 228 -12.63 2.57 21.71
N LEU A 229 -12.57 2.23 20.43
CA LEU A 229 -12.29 0.87 19.93
C LEU A 229 -10.78 0.62 19.78
N LEU A 230 -9.98 1.70 19.79
CA LEU A 230 -8.55 1.65 19.56
C LEU A 230 -7.77 1.51 20.87
N VAL A 231 -6.58 0.94 20.76
CA VAL A 231 -5.55 0.86 21.80
C VAL A 231 -4.48 1.93 21.56
N ASP A 232 -4.08 2.10 20.29
CA ASP A 232 -3.02 3.01 19.88
C ASP A 232 -3.21 3.45 18.42
N VAL A 233 -2.68 4.62 18.11
CA VAL A 233 -2.63 5.16 16.74
C VAL A 233 -1.25 5.75 16.50
N LYS A 234 -0.55 5.24 15.48
CA LYS A 234 0.77 5.74 15.10
C LYS A 234 0.72 6.31 13.69
N ASN A 235 1.33 7.47 13.52
CA ASN A 235 1.50 8.09 12.22
C ASN A 235 2.95 7.96 11.79
N LYS A 236 3.17 7.64 10.51
CA LYS A 236 4.46 7.68 9.85
C LYS A 236 4.33 8.37 8.50
N TYR A 237 5.39 8.97 8.08
CA TYR A 237 5.47 9.71 6.83
C TYR A 237 6.63 9.22 6.01
N GLY A 238 6.60 9.49 4.72
CA GLY A 238 7.71 9.11 3.86
C GLY A 238 7.34 9.15 2.39
N ASN A 239 8.03 8.37 1.57
CA ASN A 239 7.86 8.47 0.13
C ASN A 239 7.85 7.11 -0.54
N ARG A 240 7.21 7.05 -1.71
CA ARG A 240 7.47 6.00 -2.69
C ARG A 240 8.92 6.11 -3.16
N ARG A 241 9.52 4.95 -3.40
CA ARG A 241 10.91 4.86 -3.87
C ARG A 241 10.94 4.11 -5.20
N PRO A 242 10.60 4.80 -6.30
CA PRO A 242 10.65 4.19 -7.63
C PRO A 242 12.07 3.76 -8.02
N ASP A 243 13.09 4.44 -7.51
CA ASP A 243 14.50 4.11 -7.69
C ASP A 243 14.95 2.81 -6.99
N LEU A 244 14.19 2.35 -6.00
CA LEU A 244 14.38 1.08 -5.28
C LEU A 244 13.33 0.03 -5.66
N SER A 245 12.50 0.32 -6.66
CA SER A 245 11.42 -0.56 -7.10
C SER A 245 11.79 -1.31 -8.37
N TYR A 246 11.49 -2.60 -8.41
CA TYR A 246 11.54 -3.39 -9.63
C TYR A 246 10.20 -3.35 -10.33
N ILE A 247 10.20 -3.07 -11.63
CA ILE A 247 9.02 -3.17 -12.50
C ILE A 247 9.42 -3.99 -13.73
N LYS A 248 8.70 -5.08 -13.97
CA LYS A 248 8.92 -5.92 -15.16
C LYS A 248 8.62 -5.11 -16.41
N LYS A 249 9.58 -5.09 -17.33
CA LYS A 249 9.45 -4.43 -18.63
C LYS A 249 8.77 -5.32 -19.64
#